data_049cad85df51a352aa1199180bd3850a
#
_entry.id   049cad85df51a352aa1199180bd3850a
#
_cell.length_a   1.000
_cell.length_b   1.000
_cell.length_c   1.000
_cell.angle_alpha   90.00
_cell.angle_beta   90.00
_cell.angle_gamma   90.00
#
_symmetry.space_group_name_H-M   'P 1'
#
loop_
_entity.id
_entity.type
_entity.pdbx_description
1 polymer ?
#
loop_
_entity_poly.entity_id
_entity_poly.type
_entity_poly.pdbx_seq_one_letter_code
_entity_poly.pdbx_strand_id
1 'polypeptide(L)'
;MDKLLNEFETYCQTPGVDSGKARSYSKAVQYLCDFLHEKNINEEVVIKMKSIEPYLSLPDSQFYEELLSFLDNRRQSSYLRKRFIKAALKYFFDFWDNKNHHSL
;
A
#
# COMPACT_ATOMS: atom_id res chain seq x y z
N MET A 1 10.15 1.86 -7.95
CA MET A 1 9.30 1.69 -6.75
C MET A 1 10.10 1.22 -5.52
N ASP A 2 11.10 0.36 -5.69
CA ASP A 2 11.87 -0.17 -4.55
C ASP A 2 12.52 0.92 -3.70
N LYS A 3 13.13 1.91 -4.32
CA LYS A 3 13.74 3.02 -3.59
C LYS A 3 12.69 3.79 -2.78
N LEU A 4 11.54 4.03 -3.38
CA LEU A 4 10.45 4.76 -2.73
C LEU A 4 9.90 3.96 -1.54
N LEU A 5 9.78 2.65 -1.68
CA LEU A 5 9.30 1.80 -0.60
C LEU A 5 10.31 1.73 0.56
N ASN A 6 11.61 1.76 0.27
CA ASN A 6 12.62 1.81 1.30
C ASN A 6 12.56 3.14 2.08
N GLU A 7 12.36 4.24 1.38
CA GLU A 7 12.16 5.54 2.01
C GLU A 7 10.90 5.55 2.88
N PHE A 8 9.83 4.92 2.39
CA PHE A 8 8.58 4.79 3.12
C PHE A 8 8.77 3.99 4.41
N GLU A 9 9.47 2.87 4.34
CA GLU A 9 9.75 2.06 5.54
C GLU A 9 10.49 2.88 6.59
N THR A 10 11.48 3.65 6.18
CA THR A 10 12.23 4.53 7.08
C THR A 10 11.30 5.60 7.69
N TYR A 11 10.45 6.19 6.86
CA TYR A 11 9.48 7.18 7.33
C TYR A 11 8.57 6.60 8.42
N CYS A 12 8.07 5.38 8.25
CA CYS A 12 7.19 4.75 9.23
C CYS A 12 7.86 4.58 10.59
N GLN A 13 9.17 4.39 10.62
CA GLN A 13 9.90 4.21 11.88
C GLN A 13 10.08 5.53 12.64
N THR A 14 10.00 6.66 11.96
CA THR A 14 10.21 7.98 12.57
C THR A 14 9.19 8.30 13.68
N PRO A 15 7.87 8.09 13.49
CA PRO A 15 6.91 8.36 14.56
C PRO A 15 6.80 7.23 15.59
N GLY A 16 7.70 6.25 15.58
CA GLY A 16 7.72 5.21 16.59
C GLY A 16 7.04 3.90 16.19
N VAL A 17 6.68 3.73 14.92
CA VAL A 17 6.23 2.43 14.44
C VAL A 17 7.41 1.47 14.50
N ASP A 18 7.21 0.27 15.09
CA ASP A 18 8.32 -0.67 15.20
C ASP A 18 8.77 -1.15 13.82
N SER A 19 10.04 -1.59 13.75
CA SER A 19 10.67 -1.94 12.47
C SER A 19 9.98 -3.08 11.74
N GLY A 20 9.45 -4.07 12.48
CA GLY A 20 8.72 -5.18 11.89
C GLY A 20 7.42 -4.74 11.25
N LYS A 21 6.67 -3.86 11.91
CA LYS A 21 5.42 -3.32 11.39
C LYS A 21 5.66 -2.40 10.20
N ALA A 22 6.72 -1.58 10.26
CA ALA A 22 7.09 -0.70 9.15
C ALA A 22 7.42 -1.52 7.90
N ARG A 23 8.15 -2.62 8.08
CA ARG A 23 8.46 -3.54 6.98
C ARG A 23 7.19 -4.15 6.40
N SER A 24 6.26 -4.54 7.26
CA SER A 24 4.99 -5.13 6.82
C SER A 24 4.14 -4.14 6.05
N TYR A 25 4.14 -2.87 6.46
CA TYR A 25 3.45 -1.83 5.70
C TYR A 25 4.07 -1.64 4.32
N SER A 26 5.40 -1.63 4.24
CA SER A 26 6.11 -1.51 2.96
C SER A 26 5.77 -2.69 2.05
N LYS A 27 5.75 -3.92 2.60
CA LYS A 27 5.37 -5.10 1.83
C LYS A 27 3.92 -5.06 1.36
N ALA A 28 3.01 -4.58 2.20
CA ALA A 28 1.61 -4.45 1.83
C ALA A 28 1.43 -3.54 0.62
N VAL A 29 2.12 -2.40 0.61
CA VAL A 29 2.09 -1.47 -0.53
C VAL A 29 2.70 -2.14 -1.76
N GLN A 30 3.80 -2.87 -1.58
CA GLN A 30 4.45 -3.57 -2.69
C GLN A 30 3.52 -4.62 -3.32
N TYR A 31 2.83 -5.42 -2.49
CA TYR A 31 1.91 -6.44 -3.02
C TYR A 31 0.75 -5.80 -3.79
N LEU A 32 0.26 -4.68 -3.31
CA LEU A 32 -0.78 -3.95 -4.02
C LEU A 32 -0.25 -3.44 -5.37
N CYS A 33 0.99 -2.92 -5.41
CA CYS A 33 1.61 -2.49 -6.65
C CYS A 33 1.77 -3.67 -7.63
N ASP A 34 2.20 -4.83 -7.14
CA ASP A 34 2.35 -6.03 -7.96
C ASP A 34 1.01 -6.44 -8.58
N PHE A 35 -0.06 -6.39 -7.79
CA PHE A 35 -1.41 -6.68 -8.28
C PHE A 35 -1.86 -5.69 -9.35
N LEU A 36 -1.66 -4.40 -9.11
CA LEU A 36 -2.04 -3.37 -10.07
C LEU A 36 -1.27 -3.51 -11.38
N HIS A 37 0.02 -3.85 -11.27
CA HIS A 37 0.85 -4.07 -12.45
C HIS A 37 0.34 -5.25 -13.27
N GLU A 38 -0.07 -6.33 -12.61
CA GLU A 38 -0.65 -7.49 -13.27
C GLU A 38 -1.95 -7.13 -14.01
N LYS A 39 -2.68 -6.13 -13.50
CA LYS A 39 -3.90 -5.63 -14.12
C LYS A 39 -3.64 -4.54 -15.16
N ASN A 40 -2.38 -4.25 -15.48
CA ASN A 40 -1.99 -3.18 -16.40
C ASN A 40 -2.44 -1.79 -15.94
N ILE A 41 -2.53 -1.59 -14.63
CA ILE A 41 -2.82 -0.29 -14.03
C ILE A 41 -1.50 0.32 -13.58
N ASN A 42 -1.30 1.60 -13.90
CA ASN A 42 -0.10 2.32 -13.46
C ASN A 42 -0.20 2.58 -11.95
N GLU A 43 0.45 1.73 -11.17
CA GLU A 43 0.38 1.77 -9.72
C GLU A 43 0.88 3.07 -9.12
N GLU A 44 1.90 3.67 -9.72
CA GLU A 44 2.44 4.92 -9.19
C GLU A 44 1.40 6.04 -9.24
N VAL A 45 0.74 6.20 -10.37
CA VAL A 45 -0.29 7.24 -10.52
C VAL A 45 -1.45 6.98 -9.57
N VAL A 46 -1.93 5.75 -9.51
CA VAL A 46 -3.11 5.42 -8.71
C VAL A 46 -2.82 5.62 -7.22
N ILE A 47 -1.69 5.12 -6.74
CA ILE A 47 -1.35 5.22 -5.32
C ILE A 47 -1.08 6.67 -4.92
N LYS A 48 -0.29 7.39 -5.71
CA LYS A 48 0.07 8.78 -5.40
C LYS A 48 -1.14 9.71 -5.43
N MET A 49 -2.14 9.39 -6.23
CA MET A 49 -3.35 10.19 -6.32
C MET A 49 -4.45 9.73 -5.37
N LYS A 50 -4.17 8.72 -4.55
CA LYS A 50 -5.14 8.19 -3.57
C LYS A 50 -6.39 7.60 -4.23
N SER A 51 -6.37 7.32 -5.52
CA SER A 51 -7.56 6.89 -6.24
C SER A 51 -7.92 5.42 -5.99
N ILE A 52 -7.00 4.65 -5.43
CA ILE A 52 -7.24 3.23 -5.14
C ILE A 52 -7.99 3.01 -3.82
N GLU A 53 -7.88 3.96 -2.89
CA GLU A 53 -8.42 3.79 -1.55
C GLU A 53 -9.93 3.48 -1.52
N PRO A 54 -10.78 4.15 -2.31
CA PRO A 54 -12.21 3.85 -2.30
C PRO A 54 -12.54 2.40 -2.67
N TYR A 55 -11.73 1.80 -3.55
CA TYR A 55 -11.96 0.41 -3.95
C TYR A 55 -11.71 -0.56 -2.80
N LEU A 56 -10.74 -0.26 -1.96
CA LEU A 56 -10.43 -1.08 -0.78
C LEU A 56 -11.46 -0.92 0.33
N SER A 57 -12.27 0.13 0.26
CA SER A 57 -13.33 0.40 1.25
C SER A 57 -14.62 -0.34 0.96
N LEU A 58 -14.76 -0.91 -0.24
CA LEU A 58 -15.99 -1.57 -0.67
C LEU A 58 -15.80 -3.09 -0.62
N PRO A 59 -16.32 -3.78 0.43
CA PRO A 59 -16.06 -5.22 0.58
C PRO A 59 -16.62 -6.07 -0.56
N ASP A 60 -17.66 -5.58 -1.24
CA ASP A 60 -18.30 -6.33 -2.32
C ASP A 60 -17.79 -5.92 -3.71
N SER A 61 -16.73 -5.12 -3.77
CA SER A 61 -16.20 -4.70 -5.07
C SER A 61 -15.45 -5.84 -5.74
N GLN A 62 -15.56 -5.91 -7.06
CA GLN A 62 -14.80 -6.88 -7.84
C GLN A 62 -13.31 -6.69 -7.65
N PHE A 63 -12.87 -5.46 -7.51
CA PHE A 63 -11.46 -5.15 -7.24
C PHE A 63 -10.98 -5.83 -5.95
N TYR A 64 -11.76 -5.71 -4.88
CA TYR A 64 -11.42 -6.32 -3.60
C TYR A 64 -11.33 -7.84 -3.72
N GLU A 65 -12.29 -8.47 -4.39
CA GLU A 65 -12.33 -9.91 -4.57
C GLU A 65 -11.13 -10.41 -5.38
N GLU A 66 -10.75 -9.70 -6.43
CA GLU A 66 -9.59 -10.04 -7.24
C GLU A 66 -8.30 -9.88 -6.46
N LEU A 67 -8.20 -8.82 -5.66
CA LEU A 67 -7.03 -8.59 -4.80
C LEU A 67 -6.91 -9.70 -3.76
N LEU A 68 -8.03 -10.10 -3.16
CA LEU A 68 -8.06 -11.19 -2.18
C LEU A 68 -7.55 -12.49 -2.81
N SER A 69 -8.03 -12.83 -4.00
CA SER A 69 -7.59 -14.02 -4.72
C SER A 69 -6.10 -13.96 -5.05
N PHE A 70 -5.63 -12.80 -5.47
CA PHE A 70 -4.20 -12.60 -5.78
C PHE A 70 -3.33 -12.86 -4.55
N LEU A 71 -3.73 -12.33 -3.40
CA LEU A 71 -2.98 -12.50 -2.15
C LEU A 71 -3.08 -13.92 -1.62
N ASP A 72 -4.25 -14.58 -1.74
CA ASP A 72 -4.43 -15.96 -1.33
C ASP A 72 -3.50 -16.89 -2.12
N ASN A 73 -3.37 -16.68 -3.41
CA ASN A 73 -2.49 -17.50 -4.25
C ASN A 73 -1.04 -17.41 -3.81
N ARG A 74 -0.67 -16.33 -3.12
CA ARG A 74 0.67 -16.11 -2.60
C ARG A 74 0.76 -16.33 -1.10
N ARG A 75 -0.31 -16.84 -0.47
CA ARG A 75 -0.40 -17.05 0.98
C ARG A 75 -0.19 -15.76 1.75
N GLN A 76 -0.69 -14.66 1.21
CA GLN A 76 -0.48 -13.32 1.77
C GLN A 76 -1.80 -12.59 2.04
N SER A 77 -2.91 -13.32 2.10
CA SER A 77 -4.23 -12.73 2.36
C SER A 77 -4.33 -12.04 3.72
N SER A 78 -3.42 -12.39 4.65
CA SER A 78 -3.39 -11.74 5.97
C SER A 78 -3.21 -10.22 5.87
N TYR A 79 -2.63 -9.72 4.78
CA TYR A 79 -2.47 -8.28 4.58
C TYR A 79 -3.80 -7.55 4.35
N LEU A 80 -4.87 -8.27 4.01
CA LEU A 80 -6.20 -7.67 3.94
C LEU A 80 -6.95 -7.71 5.26
N ARG A 81 -6.51 -8.54 6.22
CA ARG A 81 -7.19 -8.66 7.51
C ARG A 81 -7.10 -7.35 8.27
N LYS A 82 -8.21 -6.99 8.94
CA LYS A 82 -8.28 -5.77 9.75
C LYS A 82 -7.89 -4.53 8.92
N ARG A 83 -8.16 -4.58 7.62
CA ARG A 83 -7.85 -3.47 6.70
C ARG A 83 -6.38 -3.07 6.73
N PHE A 84 -5.49 -4.05 6.82
CA PHE A 84 -4.06 -3.79 6.96
C PHE A 84 -3.49 -2.99 5.77
N ILE A 85 -3.83 -3.40 4.55
CA ILE A 85 -3.39 -2.67 3.34
C ILE A 85 -3.92 -1.24 3.36
N LYS A 86 -5.18 -1.05 3.80
CA LYS A 86 -5.75 0.30 3.88
C LYS A 86 -4.97 1.17 4.87
N ALA A 87 -4.60 0.61 6.02
CA ALA A 87 -3.77 1.32 7.00
C ALA A 87 -2.40 1.65 6.42
N ALA A 88 -1.79 0.69 5.72
CA ALA A 88 -0.49 0.92 5.06
C ALA A 88 -0.57 2.04 4.04
N LEU A 89 -1.64 2.09 3.24
CA LEU A 89 -1.84 3.15 2.27
C LEU A 89 -2.02 4.52 2.92
N LYS A 90 -2.69 4.58 4.07
CA LYS A 90 -2.84 5.83 4.79
C LYS A 90 -1.47 6.39 5.19
N TYR A 91 -0.61 5.55 5.74
CA TYR A 91 0.75 5.95 6.06
C TYR A 91 1.55 6.32 4.81
N PHE A 92 1.34 5.60 3.72
CA PHE A 92 2.04 5.87 2.46
C PHE A 92 1.62 7.23 1.89
N PHE A 93 0.34 7.56 1.92
CA PHE A 93 -0.14 8.85 1.43
C PHE A 93 0.40 10.00 2.28
N ASP A 94 0.45 9.82 3.60
CA ASP A 94 1.04 10.82 4.50
C ASP A 94 2.53 11.01 4.19
N PHE A 95 3.25 9.92 3.99
CA PHE A 95 4.66 9.95 3.58
C PHE A 95 4.83 10.71 2.26
N TRP A 96 4.00 10.40 1.28
CA TRP A 96 4.08 11.04 -0.03
C TRP A 96 3.79 12.53 0.05
N ASP A 97 2.77 12.90 0.80
CA ASP A 97 2.42 14.31 0.99
C ASP A 97 3.55 15.08 1.67
N ASN A 98 4.16 14.50 2.70
CA ASN A 98 5.29 15.11 3.39
C ASN A 98 6.49 15.27 2.46
N LYS A 99 6.79 14.25 1.67
CA LYS A 99 7.89 14.29 0.72
C LYS A 99 7.71 15.42 -0.29
N ASN A 100 6.51 15.60 -0.79
CA ASN A 100 6.20 16.66 -1.75
C ASN A 100 6.26 18.04 -1.12
N HIS A 101 5.81 18.18 0.13
CA HIS A 101 5.88 19.46 0.83
C HIS A 101 7.31 19.90 1.07
N HIS A 102 8.22 18.97 1.35
CA HIS A 102 9.63 19.30 1.56
C HIS A 102 10.33 19.71 0.27
N SER A 103 9.72 19.44 -0.88
CA SER A 103 10.28 19.82 -2.18
C SER A 103 10.02 21.29 -2.51
N LEU A 104 9.25 21.96 -1.72
CA LEU A 104 8.94 23.37 -1.90
C LEU A 104 9.87 24.25 -1.06
#